data_422e789a3aa2f005e558c153c4ff32fe
#
_entry.id   422e789a3aa2f005e558c153c4ff32fe
#
_cell.length_a   1.000
_cell.length_b   1.000
_cell.length_c   1.000
_cell.angle_alpha   90.00
_cell.angle_beta   90.00
_cell.angle_gamma   90.00
#
_symmetry.space_group_name_H-M   'P 1'
#
loop_
_entity.id
_entity.type
_entity.pdbx_description
1 polymer ?
#
loop_
_entity_poly.entity_id
_entity_poly.type
_entity_poly.pdbx_seq_one_letter_code
_entity_poly.pdbx_strand_id
1 'polypeptide(L)'
;GIPVDAGMQGYLVLMAALADAQAAVVGKLAPGAVPAADPDALRRAIQHRMPVLPVSGARPPVWRDIFASLLDELAATAASQPALSGGLTQVLAQLRALDAAALDACADAVLDENGDNLNPMHAPFVAAALQILWSVSASELRAARVPDLETGTLCPVCGSHPVASVIRIGGGSQGYRYLHCGICESEWHMVRVKCSTCEQNGKIAYQGLDAADAKPFDPVTAKDDKLPNKANDPKKVARAETCDDCHTYRKVFNQEHDYNVEPLADDLASLMLDLLVGEAGYQRASGNPLLWLGKNDSGEGQPA
;
A
#
# COMPACT_ATOMS: atom_id res chain seq x y z
N GLY A 1 21.08 -12.25 7.99
CA GLY A 1 19.68 -12.20 7.64
C GLY A 1 18.86 -12.76 8.79
N ILE A 2 17.77 -12.12 9.13
CA ILE A 2 16.77 -12.66 10.08
C ILE A 2 16.20 -13.94 9.44
N PRO A 3 16.12 -15.06 10.14
CA PRO A 3 15.52 -16.26 9.58
C PRO A 3 14.02 -15.96 9.29
N VAL A 4 13.67 -15.95 8.03
CA VAL A 4 12.27 -15.90 7.61
C VAL A 4 11.71 -17.29 7.83
N ASP A 5 10.64 -17.41 8.64
CA ASP A 5 10.01 -18.71 8.83
C ASP A 5 9.35 -19.21 7.52
N ALA A 6 9.04 -20.50 7.46
CA ALA A 6 8.46 -21.10 6.25
C ALA A 6 7.11 -20.48 5.86
N GLY A 7 6.34 -19.98 6.83
CA GLY A 7 5.05 -19.32 6.61
C GLY A 7 5.22 -17.97 5.92
N MET A 8 6.13 -17.15 6.41
CA MET A 8 6.45 -15.85 5.81
C MET A 8 7.01 -16.02 4.40
N GLN A 9 7.90 -17.00 4.19
CA GLN A 9 8.43 -17.29 2.86
C GLN A 9 7.32 -17.68 1.89
N GLY A 10 6.39 -18.56 2.31
CA GLY A 10 5.25 -18.97 1.49
C GLY A 10 4.34 -17.79 1.14
N TYR A 11 4.11 -16.88 2.10
CA TYR A 11 3.34 -15.66 1.87
C TYR A 11 4.00 -14.73 0.85
N LEU A 12 5.30 -14.48 0.96
CA LEU A 12 6.01 -13.62 0.00
C LEU A 12 6.04 -14.22 -1.41
N VAL A 13 6.16 -15.56 -1.52
CA VAL A 13 6.05 -16.25 -2.82
C VAL A 13 4.66 -16.09 -3.43
N LEU A 14 3.60 -16.16 -2.62
CA LEU A 14 2.23 -15.90 -3.08
C LEU A 14 2.06 -14.45 -3.53
N MET A 15 2.61 -13.47 -2.79
CA MET A 15 2.54 -12.05 -3.17
C MET A 15 3.29 -11.78 -4.47
N ALA A 16 4.45 -12.41 -4.69
CA ALA A 16 5.16 -12.33 -5.97
C ALA A 16 4.33 -12.90 -7.13
N ALA A 17 3.71 -14.08 -6.93
CA ALA A 17 2.82 -14.67 -7.93
C ALA A 17 1.60 -13.78 -8.23
N LEU A 18 1.07 -13.10 -7.21
CA LEU A 18 -0.05 -12.16 -7.35
C LEU A 18 0.36 -10.93 -8.16
N ALA A 19 1.54 -10.37 -7.91
CA ALA A 19 2.07 -9.24 -8.66
C ALA A 19 2.36 -9.61 -10.13
N ASP A 20 2.92 -10.80 -10.39
CA ASP A 20 3.12 -11.31 -11.75
C ASP A 20 1.78 -11.47 -12.49
N ALA A 21 0.76 -11.99 -11.80
CA ALA A 21 -0.58 -12.13 -12.37
C ALA A 21 -1.22 -10.77 -12.66
N GLN A 22 -1.07 -9.77 -11.78
CA GLN A 22 -1.50 -8.40 -12.03
C GLN A 22 -0.83 -7.83 -13.28
N ALA A 23 0.49 -7.96 -13.41
CA ALA A 23 1.23 -7.49 -14.57
C ALA A 23 0.76 -8.18 -15.87
N ALA A 24 0.51 -9.50 -15.82
CA ALA A 24 0.00 -10.26 -16.96
C ALA A 24 -1.41 -9.79 -17.38
N VAL A 25 -2.30 -9.54 -16.43
CA VAL A 25 -3.65 -9.01 -16.71
C VAL A 25 -3.56 -7.62 -17.34
N VAL A 26 -2.78 -6.70 -16.75
CA VAL A 26 -2.57 -5.35 -17.30
C VAL A 26 -2.05 -5.41 -18.73
N GLY A 27 -1.07 -6.29 -19.00
CA GLY A 27 -0.51 -6.49 -20.35
C GLY A 27 -1.50 -7.04 -21.39
N LYS A 28 -2.59 -7.67 -20.96
CA LYS A 28 -3.65 -8.24 -21.81
C LYS A 28 -4.85 -7.30 -21.97
N LEU A 29 -4.97 -6.25 -21.16
CA LEU A 29 -6.07 -5.30 -21.29
C LEU A 29 -5.98 -4.56 -22.63
N ALA A 30 -7.08 -4.59 -23.37
CA ALA A 30 -7.18 -3.79 -24.59
C ALA A 30 -7.20 -2.28 -24.24
N PRO A 31 -6.65 -1.42 -25.09
CA PRO A 31 -6.79 0.03 -24.93
C PRO A 31 -8.26 0.43 -24.74
N GLY A 32 -8.57 1.18 -23.69
CA GLY A 32 -9.95 1.58 -23.38
C GLY A 32 -10.83 0.50 -22.75
N ALA A 33 -10.29 -0.66 -22.37
CA ALA A 33 -11.03 -1.70 -21.65
C ALA A 33 -11.56 -1.18 -20.30
N VAL A 34 -10.77 -0.36 -19.60
CA VAL A 34 -11.24 0.39 -18.43
C VAL A 34 -11.85 1.71 -18.93
N PRO A 35 -13.11 2.00 -18.60
CA PRO A 35 -13.76 3.23 -19.05
C PRO A 35 -13.01 4.48 -18.55
N ALA A 36 -12.85 5.47 -19.42
CA ALA A 36 -12.30 6.76 -19.03
C ALA A 36 -13.20 7.46 -17.98
N ALA A 37 -12.58 8.24 -17.12
CA ALA A 37 -13.32 9.05 -16.15
C ALA A 37 -14.31 10.01 -16.86
N ASP A 38 -15.52 10.13 -16.30
CA ASP A 38 -16.49 11.12 -16.78
C ASP A 38 -15.91 12.53 -16.71
N PRO A 39 -15.80 13.25 -17.85
CA PRO A 39 -15.19 14.59 -17.88
C PRO A 39 -15.90 15.61 -16.97
N ASP A 40 -17.19 15.45 -16.74
CA ASP A 40 -17.97 16.36 -15.89
C ASP A 40 -17.73 16.06 -14.41
N ALA A 41 -17.66 14.77 -14.05
CA ALA A 41 -17.26 14.36 -12.71
C ALA A 41 -15.83 14.82 -12.39
N LEU A 42 -14.90 14.67 -13.33
CA LEU A 42 -13.51 15.11 -13.20
C LEU A 42 -13.44 16.63 -13.00
N ARG A 43 -14.19 17.43 -13.76
CA ARG A 43 -14.23 18.90 -13.58
C ARG A 43 -14.77 19.29 -12.20
N ARG A 44 -15.86 18.64 -11.73
CA ARG A 44 -16.42 18.89 -10.39
C ARG A 44 -15.40 18.52 -9.30
N ALA A 45 -14.74 17.37 -9.40
CA ALA A 45 -13.73 16.97 -8.44
C ALA A 45 -12.58 17.99 -8.34
N ILE A 46 -12.06 18.46 -9.47
CA ILE A 46 -11.01 19.50 -9.52
C ILE A 46 -11.51 20.81 -8.89
N GLN A 47 -12.73 21.24 -9.24
CA GLN A 47 -13.31 22.49 -8.72
C GLN A 47 -13.49 22.47 -7.19
N HIS A 48 -13.82 21.30 -6.63
CA HIS A 48 -14.09 21.14 -5.21
C HIS A 48 -12.94 20.51 -4.43
N ARG A 49 -11.77 20.38 -5.04
CA ARG A 49 -10.58 19.76 -4.43
C ARG A 49 -10.86 18.38 -3.84
N MET A 50 -11.57 17.56 -4.58
CA MET A 50 -11.92 16.19 -4.23
C MET A 50 -11.09 15.19 -5.05
N PRO A 51 -10.95 13.94 -4.58
CA PRO A 51 -10.32 12.88 -5.37
C PRO A 51 -11.01 12.74 -6.73
N VAL A 52 -10.19 12.60 -7.79
CA VAL A 52 -10.69 12.62 -9.19
C VAL A 52 -11.25 11.29 -9.66
N LEU A 53 -10.87 10.18 -9.02
CA LEU A 53 -11.32 8.79 -9.26
C LEU A 53 -11.68 8.13 -7.92
N PRO A 54 -12.64 8.65 -7.15
CA PRO A 54 -12.88 8.20 -5.79
C PRO A 54 -13.22 6.71 -5.73
N VAL A 55 -12.65 5.99 -4.73
CA VAL A 55 -12.99 4.59 -4.46
C VAL A 55 -14.41 4.45 -3.89
N SER A 56 -14.92 5.50 -3.25
CA SER A 56 -16.31 5.58 -2.80
C SER A 56 -17.22 5.86 -3.99
N GLY A 57 -18.07 4.94 -4.35
CA GLY A 57 -19.01 5.10 -5.44
C GLY A 57 -19.13 3.85 -6.32
N ALA A 58 -19.88 4.00 -7.43
CA ALA A 58 -20.10 2.90 -8.36
C ALA A 58 -18.81 2.54 -9.12
N ARG A 59 -18.38 1.30 -8.98
CA ARG A 59 -17.27 0.74 -9.76
C ARG A 59 -17.71 0.39 -11.18
N PRO A 60 -16.87 0.64 -12.21
CA PRO A 60 -17.14 0.12 -13.54
C PRO A 60 -17.27 -1.42 -13.54
N PRO A 61 -18.29 -2.02 -14.15
CA PRO A 61 -18.52 -3.48 -14.11
C PRO A 61 -17.33 -4.33 -14.59
N VAL A 62 -16.47 -3.77 -15.43
CA VAL A 62 -15.25 -4.41 -15.96
C VAL A 62 -14.30 -4.90 -14.86
N TRP A 63 -14.41 -4.39 -13.63
CA TRP A 63 -13.58 -4.85 -12.53
C TRP A 63 -13.76 -6.35 -12.25
N ARG A 64 -14.96 -6.92 -12.49
CA ARG A 64 -15.22 -8.35 -12.33
C ARG A 64 -14.56 -9.19 -13.43
N ASP A 65 -14.45 -8.64 -14.64
CA ASP A 65 -13.73 -9.29 -15.73
C ASP A 65 -12.21 -9.27 -15.46
N ILE A 66 -11.71 -8.16 -14.92
CA ILE A 66 -10.34 -8.05 -14.41
C ILE A 66 -10.08 -9.08 -13.31
N PHE A 67 -10.99 -9.19 -12.34
CA PHE A 67 -10.90 -10.17 -11.26
C PHE A 67 -10.89 -11.61 -11.79
N ALA A 68 -11.79 -11.96 -12.70
CA ALA A 68 -11.83 -13.29 -13.32
C ALA A 68 -10.52 -13.61 -14.06
N SER A 69 -10.00 -12.64 -14.81
CA SER A 69 -8.71 -12.77 -15.52
C SER A 69 -7.54 -12.97 -14.56
N LEU A 70 -7.53 -12.25 -13.43
CA LEU A 70 -6.53 -12.42 -12.37
C LEU A 70 -6.56 -13.84 -11.79
N LEU A 71 -7.76 -14.38 -11.51
CA LEU A 71 -7.91 -15.75 -11.03
C LEU A 71 -7.43 -16.79 -12.06
N ASP A 72 -7.59 -16.52 -13.36
CA ASP A 72 -7.11 -17.41 -14.42
C ASP A 72 -5.57 -17.42 -14.50
N GLU A 73 -4.91 -16.27 -14.39
CA GLU A 73 -3.44 -16.19 -14.32
C GLU A 73 -2.90 -16.93 -13.09
N LEU A 74 -3.52 -16.74 -11.93
CA LEU A 74 -3.13 -17.42 -10.70
C LEU A 74 -3.36 -18.93 -10.77
N ALA A 75 -4.42 -19.38 -11.42
CA ALA A 75 -4.67 -20.81 -11.64
C ALA A 75 -3.58 -21.44 -12.53
N ALA A 76 -3.13 -20.73 -13.58
CA ALA A 76 -2.01 -21.17 -14.41
C ALA A 76 -0.70 -21.25 -13.62
N THR A 77 -0.45 -20.26 -12.74
CA THR A 77 0.71 -20.26 -11.84
C THR A 77 0.64 -21.42 -10.85
N ALA A 78 -0.52 -21.66 -10.21
CA ALA A 78 -0.71 -22.78 -9.29
C ALA A 78 -0.46 -24.15 -9.95
N ALA A 79 -0.83 -24.30 -11.23
CA ALA A 79 -0.60 -25.52 -11.99
C ALA A 79 0.88 -25.76 -12.29
N SER A 80 1.69 -24.71 -12.41
CA SER A 80 3.12 -24.77 -12.73
C SER A 80 4.03 -24.77 -11.50
N GLN A 81 3.54 -24.31 -10.34
CA GLN A 81 4.31 -24.17 -9.10
C GLN A 81 3.74 -25.04 -7.96
N PRO A 82 4.26 -26.25 -7.72
CA PRO A 82 3.73 -27.18 -6.70
C PRO A 82 3.69 -26.61 -5.29
N ALA A 83 4.60 -25.69 -4.95
CA ALA A 83 4.64 -25.04 -3.63
C ALA A 83 3.40 -24.17 -3.35
N LEU A 84 2.75 -23.65 -4.37
CA LEU A 84 1.53 -22.84 -4.26
C LEU A 84 0.24 -23.64 -4.51
N SER A 85 0.34 -24.82 -5.14
CA SER A 85 -0.80 -25.50 -5.75
C SER A 85 -1.94 -25.84 -4.80
N GLY A 86 -1.66 -26.35 -3.58
CA GLY A 86 -2.70 -26.85 -2.68
C GLY A 86 -3.63 -25.77 -2.14
N GLY A 87 -3.09 -24.85 -1.36
CA GLY A 87 -3.87 -23.78 -0.70
C GLY A 87 -4.46 -22.79 -1.70
N LEU A 88 -3.67 -22.37 -2.70
CA LEU A 88 -4.11 -21.41 -3.70
C LEU A 88 -5.29 -21.95 -4.52
N THR A 89 -5.23 -23.22 -4.99
CA THR A 89 -6.33 -23.82 -5.76
C THR A 89 -7.65 -23.81 -4.98
N GLN A 90 -7.62 -24.10 -3.69
CA GLN A 90 -8.81 -24.07 -2.85
C GLN A 90 -9.38 -22.63 -2.72
N VAL A 91 -8.55 -21.64 -2.48
CA VAL A 91 -8.98 -20.24 -2.36
C VAL A 91 -9.54 -19.74 -3.70
N LEU A 92 -8.90 -20.04 -4.82
CA LEU A 92 -9.41 -19.68 -6.15
C LEU A 92 -10.79 -20.30 -6.43
N ALA A 93 -11.01 -21.56 -6.02
CA ALA A 93 -12.32 -22.19 -6.16
C ALA A 93 -13.40 -21.49 -5.32
N GLN A 94 -13.08 -21.08 -4.09
CA GLN A 94 -13.98 -20.31 -3.23
C GLN A 94 -14.31 -18.94 -3.84
N LEU A 95 -13.31 -18.23 -4.33
CA LEU A 95 -13.47 -16.92 -4.97
C LEU A 95 -14.34 -16.98 -6.24
N ARG A 96 -14.17 -18.01 -7.05
CA ARG A 96 -15.02 -18.25 -8.25
C ARG A 96 -16.46 -18.64 -7.92
N ALA A 97 -16.72 -19.15 -6.72
CA ALA A 97 -18.06 -19.50 -6.26
C ALA A 97 -18.85 -18.30 -5.73
N LEU A 98 -18.22 -17.15 -5.51
CA LEU A 98 -18.90 -15.93 -5.10
C LEU A 98 -19.82 -15.43 -6.23
N ASP A 99 -21.06 -15.13 -5.86
CA ASP A 99 -21.94 -14.39 -6.78
C ASP A 99 -21.51 -12.90 -6.88
N ALA A 100 -22.12 -12.19 -7.82
CA ALA A 100 -21.77 -10.80 -8.07
C ALA A 100 -21.99 -9.89 -6.86
N ALA A 101 -23.03 -10.15 -6.07
CA ALA A 101 -23.35 -9.35 -4.89
C ALA A 101 -22.35 -9.59 -3.74
N ALA A 102 -21.99 -10.84 -3.49
CA ALA A 102 -20.98 -11.20 -2.51
C ALA A 102 -19.60 -10.68 -2.89
N LEU A 103 -19.25 -10.72 -4.19
CA LEU A 103 -18.00 -10.19 -4.69
C LEU A 103 -17.93 -8.66 -4.56
N ASP A 104 -19.03 -7.94 -4.88
CA ASP A 104 -19.10 -6.50 -4.70
C ASP A 104 -19.02 -6.12 -3.22
N ALA A 105 -19.66 -6.87 -2.32
CA ALA A 105 -19.55 -6.65 -0.87
C ALA A 105 -18.11 -6.85 -0.36
N CYS A 106 -17.38 -7.86 -0.87
CA CYS A 106 -15.95 -8.01 -0.57
C CYS A 106 -15.14 -6.80 -1.05
N ALA A 107 -15.43 -6.30 -2.24
CA ALA A 107 -14.74 -5.13 -2.81
C ALA A 107 -15.01 -3.86 -1.99
N ASP A 108 -16.26 -3.64 -1.55
CA ASP A 108 -16.61 -2.52 -0.68
C ASP A 108 -15.87 -2.62 0.65
N ALA A 109 -15.84 -3.79 1.29
CA ALA A 109 -15.15 -4.00 2.55
C ALA A 109 -13.62 -3.77 2.43
N VAL A 110 -13.00 -4.14 1.30
CA VAL A 110 -11.59 -3.84 1.02
C VAL A 110 -11.35 -2.34 0.90
N LEU A 111 -12.19 -1.63 0.15
CA LEU A 111 -12.02 -0.20 -0.12
C LEU A 111 -12.35 0.68 1.09
N ASP A 112 -13.27 0.25 1.94
CA ASP A 112 -13.64 0.91 3.21
C ASP A 112 -12.66 0.57 4.35
N GLU A 113 -11.63 -0.25 4.08
CA GLU A 113 -10.68 -0.76 5.09
C GLU A 113 -11.42 -1.45 6.26
N ASN A 114 -12.63 -1.97 6.00
CA ASN A 114 -13.50 -2.58 7.01
C ASN A 114 -13.33 -4.11 7.03
N GLY A 115 -12.44 -4.58 7.91
CA GLY A 115 -12.13 -6.01 8.05
C GLY A 115 -13.22 -6.86 8.73
N ASP A 116 -14.31 -6.26 9.27
CA ASP A 116 -15.26 -6.95 10.14
C ASP A 116 -16.02 -8.08 9.44
N ASN A 117 -16.29 -7.94 8.16
CA ASN A 117 -17.06 -8.89 7.37
C ASN A 117 -16.27 -9.48 6.19
N LEU A 118 -14.96 -9.27 6.15
CA LEU A 118 -14.10 -9.71 5.06
C LEU A 118 -13.36 -10.99 5.43
N ASN A 119 -13.44 -12.00 4.57
CA ASN A 119 -12.58 -13.17 4.68
C ASN A 119 -11.12 -12.76 4.35
N PRO A 120 -10.19 -12.81 5.33
CA PRO A 120 -8.81 -12.41 5.10
C PRO A 120 -8.09 -13.23 4.02
N MET A 121 -8.57 -14.46 3.75
CA MET A 121 -8.04 -15.29 2.66
C MET A 121 -8.48 -14.81 1.27
N HIS A 122 -9.57 -14.06 1.16
CA HIS A 122 -10.09 -13.54 -0.11
C HIS A 122 -9.59 -12.12 -0.39
N ALA A 123 -9.39 -11.34 0.66
CA ALA A 123 -9.09 -9.92 0.59
C ALA A 123 -7.92 -9.55 -0.34
N PRO A 124 -6.74 -10.20 -0.29
CA PRO A 124 -5.62 -9.83 -1.15
C PRO A 124 -5.92 -9.98 -2.65
N PHE A 125 -6.71 -10.97 -3.03
CA PHE A 125 -7.07 -11.22 -4.43
C PHE A 125 -8.08 -10.19 -4.95
N VAL A 126 -9.04 -9.82 -4.13
CA VAL A 126 -9.99 -8.75 -4.44
C VAL A 126 -9.27 -7.41 -4.51
N ALA A 127 -8.41 -7.11 -3.54
CA ALA A 127 -7.58 -5.90 -3.53
C ALA A 127 -6.70 -5.80 -4.78
N ALA A 128 -6.06 -6.89 -5.18
CA ALA A 128 -5.21 -6.93 -6.37
C ALA A 128 -5.98 -6.62 -7.67
N ALA A 129 -7.21 -7.10 -7.81
CA ALA A 129 -8.05 -6.76 -8.96
C ALA A 129 -8.49 -5.29 -8.94
N LEU A 130 -8.80 -4.75 -7.76
CA LEU A 130 -9.13 -3.33 -7.58
C LEU A 130 -7.93 -2.43 -7.87
N GLN A 131 -6.72 -2.83 -7.47
CA GLN A 131 -5.48 -2.14 -7.81
C GLN A 131 -5.30 -2.06 -9.34
N ILE A 132 -5.53 -3.13 -10.09
CA ILE A 132 -5.49 -3.10 -11.56
C ILE A 132 -6.46 -2.05 -12.10
N LEU A 133 -7.72 -2.07 -11.65
CA LEU A 133 -8.73 -1.12 -12.11
C LEU A 133 -8.29 0.33 -11.88
N TRP A 134 -7.90 0.66 -10.62
CA TRP A 134 -7.58 2.04 -10.26
C TRP A 134 -6.22 2.50 -10.78
N SER A 135 -5.20 1.64 -10.84
CA SER A 135 -3.89 2.01 -11.39
C SER A 135 -3.97 2.28 -12.90
N VAL A 136 -4.71 1.44 -13.65
CA VAL A 136 -4.95 1.67 -15.08
C VAL A 136 -5.74 2.97 -15.28
N SER A 137 -6.84 3.18 -14.51
CA SER A 137 -7.60 4.44 -14.58
C SER A 137 -6.74 5.66 -14.24
N ALA A 138 -5.89 5.56 -13.24
CA ALA A 138 -4.98 6.65 -12.83
C ALA A 138 -3.92 6.96 -13.88
N SER A 139 -3.41 5.93 -14.58
CA SER A 139 -2.40 6.10 -15.62
C SER A 139 -2.90 6.93 -16.82
N GLU A 140 -4.20 6.98 -17.04
CA GLU A 140 -4.86 7.79 -18.07
C GLU A 140 -4.97 9.28 -17.69
N LEU A 141 -4.75 9.61 -16.41
CA LEU A 141 -4.83 10.99 -15.92
C LEU A 141 -3.54 11.76 -16.24
N ARG A 142 -3.71 13.05 -16.57
CA ARG A 142 -2.58 13.97 -16.60
C ARG A 142 -2.36 14.56 -15.20
N ALA A 143 -1.14 14.51 -14.68
CA ALA A 143 -0.79 15.03 -13.36
C ALA A 143 -1.30 16.48 -13.13
N ALA A 144 -1.24 17.35 -14.15
CA ALA A 144 -1.76 18.72 -14.08
C ALA A 144 -3.28 18.83 -13.88
N ARG A 145 -4.02 17.71 -13.91
CA ARG A 145 -5.47 17.66 -13.66
C ARG A 145 -5.83 17.03 -12.32
N VAL A 146 -4.82 16.69 -11.51
CA VAL A 146 -5.04 16.18 -10.15
C VAL A 146 -4.94 17.37 -9.21
N PRO A 147 -6.00 17.68 -8.42
CA PRO A 147 -5.99 18.83 -7.51
C PRO A 147 -5.17 18.52 -6.26
N ASP A 148 -4.63 19.56 -5.65
CA ASP A 148 -4.16 19.47 -4.26
C ASP A 148 -5.41 19.43 -3.35
N LEU A 149 -5.52 18.37 -2.55
CA LEU A 149 -6.59 18.26 -1.55
C LEU A 149 -6.35 19.22 -0.37
N GLU A 150 -7.39 19.52 0.40
CA GLU A 150 -7.25 20.31 1.64
C GLU A 150 -6.41 19.57 2.69
N THR A 151 -6.55 18.24 2.74
CA THR A 151 -5.69 17.36 3.56
C THR A 151 -4.68 16.63 2.70
N GLY A 152 -3.41 16.67 3.10
CA GLY A 152 -2.34 15.92 2.43
C GLY A 152 -2.31 14.43 2.80
N THR A 153 -3.21 13.97 3.67
CA THR A 153 -3.21 12.59 4.20
C THR A 153 -3.96 11.58 3.33
N LEU A 154 -4.73 12.05 2.34
CA LEU A 154 -5.49 11.24 1.42
C LEU A 154 -4.93 11.31 0.00
N CYS A 155 -5.10 10.25 -0.76
CA CYS A 155 -4.70 10.20 -2.16
C CYS A 155 -5.55 11.17 -3.00
N PRO A 156 -4.95 12.14 -3.73
CA PRO A 156 -5.69 13.09 -4.54
C PRO A 156 -6.34 12.45 -5.78
N VAL A 157 -5.95 11.23 -6.11
CA VAL A 157 -6.53 10.48 -7.21
C VAL A 157 -7.74 9.69 -6.74
N CYS A 158 -7.60 8.79 -5.77
CA CYS A 158 -8.67 7.86 -5.41
C CYS A 158 -9.29 8.07 -4.02
N GLY A 159 -8.68 8.89 -3.16
CA GLY A 159 -9.18 9.19 -1.82
C GLY A 159 -8.79 8.17 -0.75
N SER A 160 -8.08 7.09 -1.10
CA SER A 160 -7.60 6.10 -0.13
C SER A 160 -6.44 6.65 0.72
N HIS A 161 -6.22 6.04 1.88
CA HIS A 161 -5.02 6.31 2.68
C HIS A 161 -3.75 5.77 2.00
N PRO A 162 -2.58 6.42 2.20
CA PRO A 162 -1.33 5.93 1.67
C PRO A 162 -0.85 4.70 2.44
N VAL A 163 -0.33 3.70 1.73
CA VAL A 163 0.26 2.50 2.36
C VAL A 163 1.60 2.80 3.02
N ALA A 164 2.41 3.64 2.37
CA ALA A 164 3.76 3.98 2.81
C ALA A 164 4.15 5.39 2.36
N SER A 165 5.31 5.85 2.82
CA SER A 165 6.03 7.00 2.27
C SER A 165 7.25 6.52 1.50
N VAL A 166 7.68 7.30 0.50
CA VAL A 166 8.91 7.05 -0.24
C VAL A 166 9.70 8.34 -0.38
N ILE A 167 11.02 8.24 -0.23
CA ILE A 167 11.96 9.32 -0.52
C ILE A 167 12.53 9.04 -1.88
N ARG A 168 12.18 9.89 -2.86
CA ARG A 168 12.61 9.72 -4.25
C ARG A 168 13.93 10.44 -4.50
N ILE A 169 14.71 9.90 -5.47
CA ILE A 169 15.94 10.50 -5.99
C ILE A 169 15.77 10.85 -7.46
N GLY A 170 16.60 11.78 -7.93
CA GLY A 170 16.70 12.19 -9.33
C GLY A 170 15.84 13.41 -9.70
N GLY A 171 16.35 14.21 -10.63
CA GLY A 171 15.70 15.40 -11.16
C GLY A 171 15.26 16.40 -10.09
N GLY A 172 14.06 16.98 -10.26
CA GLY A 172 13.44 17.90 -9.31
C GLY A 172 12.89 17.25 -8.03
N SER A 173 12.94 15.92 -7.92
CA SER A 173 12.38 15.14 -6.79
C SER A 173 13.43 14.75 -5.75
N GLN A 174 14.70 15.15 -5.93
CA GLN A 174 15.81 14.75 -5.07
C GLN A 174 15.52 15.05 -3.61
N GLY A 175 15.40 13.96 -2.81
CA GLY A 175 15.21 14.04 -1.37
C GLY A 175 13.80 14.45 -0.95
N TYR A 176 12.82 14.60 -1.83
CA TYR A 176 11.44 14.85 -1.45
C TYR A 176 10.76 13.56 -1.00
N ARG A 177 9.88 13.70 0.01
CA ARG A 177 9.01 12.63 0.46
C ARG A 177 7.69 12.67 -0.32
N TYR A 178 7.30 11.50 -0.79
CA TYR A 178 5.99 11.26 -1.36
C TYR A 178 5.24 10.24 -0.52
N LEU A 179 3.94 10.37 -0.43
CA LEU A 179 3.04 9.33 0.04
C LEU A 179 2.65 8.47 -1.15
N HIS A 180 2.59 7.15 -0.96
CA HIS A 180 2.27 6.17 -1.99
C HIS A 180 0.92 5.52 -1.71
N CYS A 181 0.02 5.56 -2.69
CA CYS A 181 -1.32 4.98 -2.58
C CYS A 181 -1.27 3.47 -2.83
N GLY A 182 -1.80 2.67 -1.89
CA GLY A 182 -1.84 1.22 -2.06
C GLY A 182 -2.94 0.72 -3.02
N ILE A 183 -3.82 1.59 -3.54
CA ILE A 183 -4.90 1.19 -4.46
C ILE A 183 -4.64 1.64 -5.90
N CYS A 184 -4.31 2.92 -6.12
CA CYS A 184 -4.14 3.45 -7.48
C CYS A 184 -2.69 3.71 -7.86
N GLU A 185 -1.72 3.35 -7.00
CA GLU A 185 -0.27 3.50 -7.21
C GLU A 185 0.20 4.95 -7.39
N SER A 186 -0.67 5.93 -7.20
CA SER A 186 -0.30 7.35 -7.33
C SER A 186 0.55 7.81 -6.16
N GLU A 187 1.49 8.70 -6.45
CA GLU A 187 2.32 9.36 -5.45
C GLU A 187 2.04 10.85 -5.39
N TRP A 188 2.01 11.40 -4.17
CA TRP A 188 1.85 12.85 -3.97
C TRP A 188 2.80 13.37 -2.90
N HIS A 189 3.23 14.59 -3.09
CA HIS A 189 4.22 15.22 -2.21
C HIS A 189 3.67 15.45 -0.81
N MET A 190 4.48 15.12 0.20
CA MET A 190 4.21 15.43 1.61
C MET A 190 5.46 15.96 2.29
N VAL A 191 5.33 17.06 3.01
CA VAL A 191 6.45 17.66 3.77
C VAL A 191 7.02 16.67 4.78
N ARG A 192 8.36 16.54 4.84
CA ARG A 192 9.05 15.53 5.66
C ARG A 192 8.81 15.64 7.17
N VAL A 193 8.60 16.84 7.66
CA VAL A 193 8.45 17.11 9.10
C VAL A 193 6.97 17.16 9.55
N LYS A 194 6.05 16.68 8.70
CA LYS A 194 4.62 16.68 8.96
C LYS A 194 4.12 15.24 9.04
N CYS A 195 3.39 14.91 10.09
CA CYS A 195 2.78 13.59 10.23
C CYS A 195 1.80 13.32 9.09
N SER A 196 1.92 12.17 8.45
CA SER A 196 1.04 11.78 7.34
C SER A 196 -0.33 11.29 7.78
N THR A 197 -0.65 11.37 9.08
CA THR A 197 -1.93 10.97 9.65
C THR A 197 -2.66 12.14 10.29
N CYS A 198 -2.03 12.81 11.26
CA CYS A 198 -2.67 13.92 12.01
C CYS A 198 -2.21 15.32 11.56
N GLU A 199 -1.31 15.39 10.59
CA GLU A 199 -0.75 16.62 10.04
C GLU A 199 0.04 17.51 11.02
N GLN A 200 0.25 17.08 12.27
CA GLN A 200 1.11 17.77 13.24
C GLN A 200 2.59 17.62 12.85
N ASN A 201 3.43 18.57 13.31
CA ASN A 201 4.84 18.65 12.91
C ASN A 201 5.81 18.76 14.09
N GLY A 202 5.41 18.40 15.30
CA GLY A 202 6.23 18.62 16.50
C GLY A 202 6.96 17.40 17.04
N LYS A 203 6.49 16.19 16.78
CA LYS A 203 6.95 14.98 17.50
C LYS A 203 7.08 13.78 16.57
N ILE A 204 7.85 13.96 15.51
CA ILE A 204 8.09 12.91 14.52
C ILE A 204 9.49 12.34 14.78
N ALA A 205 9.58 11.00 14.86
CA ALA A 205 10.83 10.26 14.94
C ALA A 205 10.90 9.18 13.85
N TYR A 206 12.12 8.75 13.53
CA TYR A 206 12.35 7.68 12.55
C TYR A 206 13.00 6.51 13.27
N GLN A 207 12.31 5.37 13.31
CA GLN A 207 12.78 4.14 13.90
C GLN A 207 13.20 3.14 12.80
N GLY A 208 14.27 2.39 13.03
CA GLY A 208 14.79 1.39 12.11
C GLY A 208 15.11 0.09 12.83
N LEU A 209 15.49 -0.94 12.08
CA LEU A 209 16.00 -2.22 12.61
C LEU A 209 17.48 -2.07 13.05
N ASP A 210 17.80 -0.96 13.71
CA ASP A 210 19.14 -0.74 14.27
C ASP A 210 19.33 -1.56 15.56
N ALA A 211 20.58 -1.93 15.86
CA ALA A 211 20.89 -2.60 17.11
C ALA A 211 20.38 -1.77 18.31
N ALA A 212 20.03 -2.44 19.40
CA ALA A 212 19.41 -1.88 20.61
C ALA A 212 20.14 -0.68 21.25
N ASP A 213 21.34 -0.33 20.77
CA ASP A 213 22.17 0.77 21.26
C ASP A 213 22.17 2.02 20.37
N ALA A 214 21.39 2.04 19.28
CA ALA A 214 21.35 3.20 18.39
C ALA A 214 20.51 4.32 19.04
N LYS A 215 21.13 5.49 19.24
CA LYS A 215 20.40 6.69 19.68
C LYS A 215 19.32 7.06 18.66
N PRO A 216 18.14 7.52 19.12
CA PRO A 216 17.10 8.03 18.22
C PRO A 216 17.68 9.08 17.28
N PHE A 217 17.28 9.04 16.00
CA PHE A 217 17.69 10.04 15.03
C PHE A 217 17.07 11.39 15.39
N ASP A 218 17.91 12.37 15.72
CA ASP A 218 17.48 13.75 15.94
C ASP A 218 17.73 14.56 14.67
N PRO A 219 16.68 14.99 13.95
CA PRO A 219 16.80 15.76 12.71
C PRO A 219 17.44 17.15 12.93
N VAL A 220 17.47 17.66 14.15
CA VAL A 220 18.02 18.98 14.48
C VAL A 220 19.54 18.94 14.63
N THR A 221 20.09 17.83 15.14
CA THR A 221 21.53 17.66 15.37
C THR A 221 22.27 17.02 14.19
N ALA A 222 21.56 16.49 13.20
CA ALA A 222 22.15 15.80 12.03
C ALA A 222 22.86 16.73 11.02
N LYS A 223 23.09 18.01 11.35
CA LYS A 223 23.64 19.02 10.42
C LYS A 223 25.11 18.85 10.05
N ASP A 224 25.88 18.01 10.70
CA ASP A 224 27.34 17.97 10.53
C ASP A 224 27.96 16.63 10.15
N ASP A 225 27.18 15.60 9.89
CA ASP A 225 27.75 14.36 9.37
C ASP A 225 28.03 14.48 7.85
N LYS A 226 29.17 15.11 7.52
CA LYS A 226 29.88 14.89 6.25
C LYS A 226 30.40 13.46 6.23
N LEU A 227 29.48 12.49 6.16
CA LEU A 227 29.82 11.09 6.01
C LEU A 227 30.18 10.80 4.56
N PRO A 228 31.29 10.06 4.33
CA PRO A 228 31.62 9.62 2.98
C PRO A 228 30.51 8.75 2.45
N ASN A 229 30.03 9.08 1.28
CA ASN A 229 29.22 8.29 0.33
C ASN A 229 28.67 6.94 0.89
N LYS A 230 27.71 6.99 1.83
CA LYS A 230 26.97 5.80 2.31
C LYS A 230 25.71 5.60 1.46
N ALA A 231 25.85 5.69 0.14
CA ALA A 231 24.92 5.08 -0.78
C ALA A 231 24.92 3.57 -0.46
N ASN A 232 23.72 2.96 -0.34
CA ASN A 232 23.51 1.54 -0.07
C ASN A 232 23.74 1.10 1.39
N ASP A 233 23.22 1.83 2.38
CA ASP A 233 23.09 1.31 3.73
C ASP A 233 21.73 0.58 3.86
N PRO A 234 21.70 -0.77 3.86
CA PRO A 234 20.45 -1.53 3.89
C PRO A 234 19.60 -1.26 5.14
N LYS A 235 20.22 -0.80 6.23
CA LYS A 235 19.52 -0.43 7.46
C LYS A 235 18.72 0.87 7.35
N LYS A 236 18.97 1.65 6.30
CA LYS A 236 18.32 2.94 6.05
C LYS A 236 17.31 2.89 4.92
N VAL A 237 17.17 1.76 4.25
CA VAL A 237 16.18 1.57 3.18
C VAL A 237 14.77 1.66 3.72
N ALA A 238 14.46 0.93 4.79
CA ALA A 238 13.14 0.91 5.42
C ALA A 238 13.21 1.45 6.86
N ARG A 239 12.35 2.40 7.19
CA ARG A 239 12.18 2.96 8.52
C ARG A 239 10.70 3.19 8.83
N ALA A 240 10.36 3.27 10.09
CA ALA A 240 9.06 3.73 10.56
C ALA A 240 9.14 5.20 10.97
N GLU A 241 8.35 6.05 10.36
CA GLU A 241 8.08 7.41 10.82
C GLU A 241 6.98 7.32 11.88
N THR A 242 7.33 7.57 13.14
CA THR A 242 6.41 7.56 14.29
C THR A 242 6.02 8.97 14.67
N CYS A 243 4.79 9.15 15.16
CA CYS A 243 4.27 10.42 15.65
C CYS A 243 3.74 10.26 17.08
N ASP A 244 4.29 11.01 18.04
CA ASP A 244 3.86 10.98 19.44
C ASP A 244 2.56 11.75 19.68
N ASP A 245 2.11 12.58 18.74
CA ASP A 245 0.85 13.31 18.88
C ASP A 245 -0.37 12.41 18.63
N CYS A 246 -0.30 11.50 17.64
CA CYS A 246 -1.40 10.58 17.32
C CYS A 246 -1.07 9.11 17.58
N HIS A 247 0.13 8.79 18.09
CA HIS A 247 0.60 7.43 18.35
C HIS A 247 0.49 6.48 17.17
N THR A 248 0.67 7.00 15.93
CA THR A 248 0.70 6.19 14.73
C THR A 248 2.08 6.18 14.10
N TYR A 249 2.32 5.17 13.24
CA TYR A 249 3.50 5.13 12.40
C TYR A 249 3.12 4.83 10.94
N ARG A 250 4.01 5.23 10.03
CA ARG A 250 4.01 4.85 8.62
C ARG A 250 5.42 4.48 8.20
N LYS A 251 5.56 3.41 7.42
CA LYS A 251 6.87 3.05 6.88
C LYS A 251 7.30 4.02 5.80
N VAL A 252 8.60 4.30 5.78
CA VAL A 252 9.25 5.20 4.84
C VAL A 252 10.38 4.42 4.17
N PHE A 253 10.34 4.36 2.85
CA PHE A 253 11.36 3.70 2.04
C PHE A 253 12.23 4.74 1.34
N ASN A 254 13.55 4.57 1.41
CA ASN A 254 14.49 5.58 0.92
C ASN A 254 15.26 5.09 -0.29
N GLN A 255 14.94 5.64 -1.45
CA GLN A 255 15.57 5.32 -2.72
C GLN A 255 17.05 5.74 -2.79
N GLU A 256 17.53 6.63 -1.90
CA GLU A 256 18.98 6.94 -1.80
C GLU A 256 19.80 5.74 -1.34
N HIS A 257 19.18 4.77 -0.65
CA HIS A 257 19.85 3.59 -0.12
C HIS A 257 19.57 2.32 -0.91
N ASP A 258 18.44 2.26 -1.62
CA ASP A 258 18.12 1.22 -2.61
C ASP A 258 17.34 1.84 -3.76
N TYR A 259 17.94 1.83 -4.96
CA TYR A 259 17.30 2.38 -6.15
C TYR A 259 16.00 1.65 -6.53
N ASN A 260 15.90 0.36 -6.20
CA ASN A 260 14.77 -0.51 -6.57
C ASN A 260 13.61 -0.48 -5.57
N VAL A 261 13.62 0.47 -4.63
CA VAL A 261 12.52 0.63 -3.65
C VAL A 261 11.17 0.67 -4.38
N GLU A 262 10.30 -0.25 -3.96
CA GLU A 262 8.90 -0.34 -4.37
C GLU A 262 8.04 -0.36 -3.11
N PRO A 263 7.31 0.74 -2.79
CA PRO A 263 6.70 0.94 -1.47
C PRO A 263 5.71 -0.12 -1.03
N LEU A 264 4.93 -0.70 -1.96
CA LEU A 264 3.92 -1.72 -1.64
C LEU A 264 4.59 -3.07 -1.29
N ALA A 265 5.59 -3.48 -2.09
CA ALA A 265 6.30 -4.73 -1.88
C ALA A 265 7.25 -4.65 -0.68
N ASP A 266 7.99 -3.55 -0.52
CA ASP A 266 8.91 -3.35 0.60
C ASP A 266 8.16 -3.25 1.93
N ASP A 267 6.93 -2.75 1.91
CA ASP A 267 6.05 -2.77 3.07
C ASP A 267 5.75 -4.22 3.51
N LEU A 268 5.43 -5.11 2.59
CA LEU A 268 5.22 -6.54 2.87
C LEU A 268 6.51 -7.26 3.29
N ALA A 269 7.64 -6.85 2.74
CA ALA A 269 8.95 -7.45 3.06
C ALA A 269 9.51 -6.99 4.42
N SER A 270 8.95 -5.95 5.04
CA SER A 270 9.46 -5.35 6.28
C SER A 270 8.50 -5.49 7.48
N LEU A 271 7.73 -6.60 7.57
CA LEU A 271 6.76 -6.84 8.65
C LEU A 271 7.41 -6.92 10.05
N MET A 272 8.69 -7.27 10.14
CA MET A 272 9.42 -7.24 11.43
C MET A 272 9.47 -5.82 12.01
N LEU A 273 9.54 -4.80 11.15
CA LEU A 273 9.50 -3.41 11.61
C LEU A 273 8.12 -3.06 12.19
N ASP A 274 7.03 -3.60 11.65
CA ASP A 274 5.68 -3.41 12.19
C ASP A 274 5.56 -3.99 13.61
N LEU A 275 6.12 -5.18 13.84
CA LEU A 275 6.11 -5.82 15.17
C LEU A 275 6.87 -4.97 16.19
N LEU A 276 8.10 -4.56 15.87
CA LEU A 276 8.94 -3.77 16.80
C LEU A 276 8.34 -2.41 17.12
N VAL A 277 7.77 -1.73 16.14
CA VAL A 277 7.14 -0.41 16.34
C VAL A 277 5.80 -0.55 17.06
N GLY A 278 5.08 -1.64 16.83
CA GLY A 278 3.87 -2.01 17.58
C GLY A 278 4.17 -2.27 19.06
N GLU A 279 5.25 -3.00 19.38
CA GLU A 279 5.72 -3.21 20.76
C GLU A 279 6.13 -1.90 21.43
N ALA A 280 6.61 -0.91 20.66
CA ALA A 280 6.91 0.43 21.17
C ALA A 280 5.65 1.30 21.39
N GLY A 281 4.45 0.77 21.15
CA GLY A 281 3.16 1.42 21.45
C GLY A 281 2.57 2.27 20.32
N TYR A 282 3.11 2.17 19.09
CA TYR A 282 2.55 2.89 17.95
C TYR A 282 1.65 1.97 17.11
N GLN A 283 0.54 2.52 16.63
CA GLN A 283 -0.37 1.84 15.73
C GLN A 283 -0.04 2.16 14.26
N ARG A 284 -0.24 1.19 13.39
CA ARG A 284 -0.09 1.41 11.96
C ARG A 284 -1.13 2.41 11.46
N ALA A 285 -0.71 3.42 10.69
CA ALA A 285 -1.57 4.50 10.24
C ALA A 285 -2.61 4.06 9.19
N SER A 286 -2.25 3.07 8.35
CA SER A 286 -3.14 2.46 7.35
C SER A 286 -2.57 1.12 6.90
N GLY A 287 -3.44 0.20 6.50
CA GLY A 287 -3.07 -1.14 6.06
C GLY A 287 -2.41 -1.18 4.68
N ASN A 288 -1.75 -2.31 4.38
CA ASN A 288 -1.43 -2.69 3.01
C ASN A 288 -2.61 -3.47 2.45
N PRO A 289 -3.16 -3.10 1.29
CA PRO A 289 -4.33 -3.78 0.72
C PRO A 289 -4.12 -5.27 0.43
N LEU A 290 -2.87 -5.71 0.31
CA LEU A 290 -2.52 -7.11 0.10
C LEU A 290 -2.27 -7.88 1.41
N LEU A 291 -2.23 -7.19 2.57
CA LEU A 291 -1.97 -7.81 3.88
C LEU A 291 -3.19 -7.69 4.80
N TRP A 292 -3.94 -8.77 4.92
CA TRP A 292 -5.08 -8.87 5.82
C TRP A 292 -4.79 -9.90 6.91
N LEU A 293 -4.51 -9.42 8.11
CA LEU A 293 -4.13 -10.28 9.25
C LEU A 293 -5.34 -10.88 9.98
N GLY A 294 -6.57 -10.56 9.56
CA GLY A 294 -7.78 -10.88 10.31
C GLY A 294 -7.95 -9.98 11.54
N LYS A 295 -9.05 -10.15 12.28
CA LYS A 295 -9.18 -9.53 13.59
C LYS A 295 -8.20 -10.20 14.56
N ASN A 296 -7.34 -9.42 15.17
CA ASN A 296 -6.73 -9.86 16.42
C ASN A 296 -7.88 -9.93 17.45
N ASP A 297 -8.17 -11.11 17.96
CA ASP A 297 -9.00 -11.32 19.16
C ASP A 297 -8.31 -10.76 20.44
N SER A 298 -7.66 -9.61 20.33
CA SER A 298 -7.11 -8.85 21.46
C SER A 298 -8.21 -7.97 22.08
N GLY A 299 -9.38 -8.54 22.25
CA GLY A 299 -10.51 -7.89 22.90
C GLY A 299 -10.83 -8.55 24.22
N GLU A 300 -9.94 -8.46 25.21
CA GLU A 300 -10.38 -8.52 26.62
C GLU A 300 -9.43 -7.67 27.47
N GLY A 301 -9.97 -6.62 28.04
CA GLY A 301 -9.48 -6.05 29.29
C GLY A 301 -8.73 -4.74 29.19
N GLN A 302 -9.40 -3.62 28.90
CA GLN A 302 -9.10 -2.40 29.60
C GLN A 302 -10.12 -2.24 30.74
N PRO A 303 -9.72 -2.33 32.03
CA PRO A 303 -10.54 -1.83 33.11
C PRO A 303 -10.53 -0.30 33.09
N ALA A 304 -11.68 0.27 33.43
CA ALA A 304 -12.03 1.67 33.51
C ALA A 304 -11.07 2.53 34.36
#